data_4638c2230f815b4c63bd05e4ccbed0f6
#
_entry.id   4638c2230f815b4c63bd05e4ccbed0f6
#
_cell.length_a   1.000
_cell.length_b   1.000
_cell.length_c   1.000
_cell.angle_alpha   90.00
_cell.angle_beta   90.00
_cell.angle_gamma   90.00
#
_symmetry.space_group_name_H-M   'P 1'
#
loop_
_entity.id
_entity.type
_entity.pdbx_description
1 polymer ?
#
loop_
_entity_poly.entity_id
_entity_poly.type
_entity_poly.pdbx_seq_one_letter_code
_entity_poly.pdbx_strand_id
1 'polypeptide(L)'
;NGLTFGNFCDCLDLLQQSKQAAAEKDESTINEIFQDITLKLYRYKDPEKIPAVPSLLAIHAVNFFSAVWEMVLSGPVYIGGEAIDFRILFQKLASEDRKADDKTGWTGIVFEVAASGVFGNKKEVDDTPFWDVLLYLYKCKFEYLHQKRNKK
;
A
#
# COMPACT_ATOMS: atom_id res chain seq x y z
N ASN A 1 5.35 -2.92 -16.49
CA ASN A 1 4.50 -3.49 -15.45
C ASN A 1 4.82 -2.78 -14.14
N GLY A 2 3.92 -1.91 -13.68
CA GLY A 2 4.08 -1.12 -12.46
C GLY A 2 3.84 -1.93 -11.17
N LEU A 3 3.95 -1.27 -10.03
CA LEU A 3 3.63 -1.79 -8.70
C LEU A 3 2.15 -2.21 -8.65
N THR A 4 1.88 -3.46 -8.22
CA THR A 4 0.51 -3.93 -7.99
C THR A 4 0.05 -3.62 -6.57
N PHE A 5 -1.27 -3.65 -6.36
CA PHE A 5 -1.85 -3.35 -5.06
C PHE A 5 -1.44 -4.39 -3.99
N GLY A 6 -1.44 -5.67 -4.33
CA GLY A 6 -0.97 -6.71 -3.42
C GLY A 6 0.49 -6.52 -3.02
N ASN A 7 1.40 -6.31 -3.99
CA ASN A 7 2.80 -6.03 -3.68
C ASN A 7 2.99 -4.74 -2.86
N PHE A 8 2.15 -3.73 -3.09
CA PHE A 8 2.17 -2.50 -2.29
C PHE A 8 1.81 -2.78 -0.82
N CYS A 9 0.72 -3.52 -0.58
CA CYS A 9 0.29 -3.90 0.77
C CYS A 9 1.37 -4.71 1.49
N ASP A 10 1.92 -5.72 0.82
CA ASP A 10 3.01 -6.54 1.36
C ASP A 10 4.25 -5.71 1.72
N CYS A 11 4.64 -4.76 0.84
CA CYS A 11 5.78 -3.88 1.12
C CYS A 11 5.51 -2.93 2.31
N LEU A 12 4.27 -2.48 2.53
CA LEU A 12 3.92 -1.69 3.71
C LEU A 12 4.08 -2.50 5.00
N ASP A 13 3.60 -3.74 5.01
CA ASP A 13 3.74 -4.63 6.16
C ASP A 13 5.22 -4.94 6.44
N LEU A 14 6.02 -5.18 5.41
CA LEU A 14 7.46 -5.38 5.52
C LEU A 14 8.18 -4.12 6.05
N LEU A 15 7.79 -2.93 5.61
CA LEU A 15 8.35 -1.68 6.17
C LEU A 15 8.00 -1.50 7.65
N GLN A 16 6.82 -1.91 8.08
CA GLN A 16 6.47 -1.87 9.50
C GLN A 16 7.31 -2.85 10.32
N GLN A 17 7.50 -4.07 9.81
CA GLN A 17 8.37 -5.07 10.42
C GLN A 17 9.82 -4.59 10.50
N SER A 18 10.34 -3.93 9.47
CA SER A 18 11.71 -3.39 9.48
C SER A 18 11.93 -2.34 10.57
N LYS A 19 10.92 -1.50 10.86
CA LYS A 19 10.98 -0.53 11.97
C LYS A 19 11.05 -1.21 13.33
N GLN A 20 10.33 -2.31 13.51
CA GLN A 20 10.38 -3.12 14.73
C GLN A 20 11.75 -3.79 14.87
N ALA A 21 12.25 -4.45 13.83
CA ALA A 21 13.58 -5.08 13.82
C ALA A 21 14.69 -4.05 14.09
N ALA A 22 14.56 -2.82 13.57
CA ALA A 22 15.50 -1.74 13.86
C ALA A 22 15.48 -1.32 15.34
N ALA A 23 14.30 -1.28 15.97
CA ALA A 23 14.19 -1.00 17.40
C ALA A 23 14.86 -2.12 18.26
N GLU A 24 14.81 -3.36 17.78
CA GLU A 24 15.42 -4.52 18.41
C GLU A 24 16.93 -4.70 18.03
N LYS A 25 17.44 -3.86 17.11
CA LYS A 25 18.81 -3.91 16.54
C LYS A 25 19.14 -5.24 15.84
N ASP A 26 18.12 -5.85 15.24
CA ASP A 26 18.27 -7.09 14.48
C ASP A 26 18.59 -6.79 12.99
N GLU A 27 19.91 -6.64 12.73
CA GLU A 27 20.41 -6.32 11.38
C GLU A 27 20.15 -7.46 10.37
N SER A 28 20.13 -8.72 10.82
CA SER A 28 19.85 -9.86 9.95
C SER A 28 18.45 -9.78 9.38
N THR A 29 17.47 -9.62 10.26
CA THR A 29 16.04 -9.49 9.89
C THR A 29 15.81 -8.25 9.01
N ILE A 30 16.47 -7.13 9.27
CA ILE A 30 16.37 -5.93 8.42
C ILE A 30 16.87 -6.25 7.00
N ASN A 31 18.01 -6.92 6.85
CA ASN A 31 18.54 -7.28 5.54
C ASN A 31 17.61 -8.23 4.77
N GLU A 32 17.03 -9.22 5.42
CA GLU A 32 16.06 -10.13 4.82
C GLU A 32 14.83 -9.36 4.33
N ILE A 33 14.26 -8.49 5.15
CA ILE A 33 13.11 -7.64 4.79
C ILE A 33 13.44 -6.76 3.57
N PHE A 34 14.61 -6.15 3.52
CA PHE A 34 15.03 -5.29 2.40
C PHE A 34 15.16 -6.10 1.11
N GLN A 35 15.64 -7.34 1.18
CA GLN A 35 15.66 -8.25 0.05
C GLN A 35 14.24 -8.59 -0.42
N ASP A 36 13.34 -8.92 0.49
CA ASP A 36 11.95 -9.26 0.17
C ASP A 36 11.21 -8.09 -0.50
N ILE A 37 11.36 -6.87 0.02
CA ILE A 37 10.81 -5.67 -0.62
C ILE A 37 11.34 -5.53 -2.06
N THR A 38 12.66 -5.76 -2.25
CA THR A 38 13.27 -5.64 -3.57
C THR A 38 12.69 -6.68 -4.54
N LEU A 39 12.57 -7.93 -4.12
CA LEU A 39 12.01 -8.99 -4.95
C LEU A 39 10.56 -8.71 -5.37
N LYS A 40 9.75 -8.16 -4.46
CA LYS A 40 8.36 -7.77 -4.73
C LYS A 40 8.26 -6.59 -5.70
N LEU A 41 9.07 -5.55 -5.51
CA LEU A 41 9.05 -4.35 -6.37
C LEU A 41 9.51 -4.65 -7.79
N TYR A 42 10.56 -5.44 -7.94
CA TYR A 42 11.13 -5.79 -9.27
C TYR A 42 10.50 -7.04 -9.89
N ARG A 43 9.52 -7.67 -9.23
CA ARG A 43 8.75 -8.82 -9.73
C ARG A 43 9.64 -9.94 -10.29
N TYR A 44 10.63 -10.35 -9.53
CA TYR A 44 11.43 -11.51 -9.92
C TYR A 44 10.55 -12.77 -9.98
N LYS A 45 10.56 -13.44 -11.14
CA LYS A 45 9.72 -14.62 -11.39
C LYS A 45 10.15 -15.84 -10.57
N ASP A 46 11.43 -15.94 -10.28
CA ASP A 46 12.03 -17.07 -9.56
C ASP A 46 12.98 -16.56 -8.48
N PRO A 47 12.47 -16.12 -7.32
CA PRO A 47 13.31 -15.57 -6.24
C PRO A 47 14.38 -16.56 -5.75
N GLU A 48 14.10 -17.88 -5.81
CA GLU A 48 15.05 -18.92 -5.39
C GLU A 48 16.29 -19.04 -6.30
N LYS A 49 16.22 -18.51 -7.53
CA LYS A 49 17.33 -18.53 -8.50
C LYS A 49 18.20 -17.29 -8.46
N ILE A 50 17.86 -16.32 -7.64
CA ILE A 50 18.59 -15.06 -7.57
C ILE A 50 19.66 -15.18 -6.50
N PRO A 51 20.94 -15.04 -6.85
CA PRO A 51 21.99 -14.83 -5.84
C PRO A 51 21.63 -13.58 -5.04
N ALA A 52 22.00 -13.54 -3.77
CA ALA A 52 21.65 -12.46 -2.83
C ALA A 52 21.60 -11.10 -3.51
N VAL A 53 20.48 -10.39 -3.31
CA VAL A 53 20.28 -9.05 -3.88
C VAL A 53 21.41 -8.14 -3.38
N PRO A 54 22.13 -7.41 -4.25
CA PRO A 54 23.15 -6.48 -3.81
C PRO A 54 22.57 -5.48 -2.81
N SER A 55 23.24 -5.27 -1.67
CA SER A 55 22.75 -4.41 -0.57
C SER A 55 22.38 -3.00 -1.05
N LEU A 56 23.17 -2.44 -1.99
CA LEU A 56 22.87 -1.13 -2.56
C LEU A 56 21.52 -1.11 -3.30
N LEU A 57 21.21 -2.16 -4.05
CA LEU A 57 19.92 -2.29 -4.75
C LEU A 57 18.77 -2.43 -3.75
N ALA A 58 18.98 -3.20 -2.68
CA ALA A 58 17.98 -3.38 -1.63
C ALA A 58 17.66 -2.05 -0.91
N ILE A 59 18.69 -1.29 -0.53
CA ILE A 59 18.52 0.05 0.06
C ILE A 59 17.80 0.99 -0.91
N HIS A 60 18.18 0.98 -2.19
CA HIS A 60 17.52 1.82 -3.19
C HIS A 60 16.04 1.46 -3.35
N ALA A 61 15.70 0.17 -3.39
CA ALA A 61 14.32 -0.31 -3.50
C ALA A 61 13.45 0.16 -2.31
N VAL A 62 13.96 0.03 -1.09
CA VAL A 62 13.28 0.47 0.14
C VAL A 62 13.08 1.98 0.14
N ASN A 63 14.13 2.75 -0.21
CA ASN A 63 14.04 4.20 -0.28
C ASN A 63 13.04 4.66 -1.35
N PHE A 64 13.04 4.03 -2.52
CA PHE A 64 12.08 4.30 -3.60
C PHE A 64 10.65 4.04 -3.12
N PHE A 65 10.39 2.88 -2.53
CA PHE A 65 9.06 2.53 -2.02
C PHE A 65 8.61 3.50 -0.92
N SER A 66 9.50 3.83 0.01
CA SER A 66 9.21 4.80 1.09
C SER A 66 8.86 6.17 0.52
N ALA A 67 9.59 6.64 -0.50
CA ALA A 67 9.31 7.91 -1.16
C ALA A 67 7.94 7.92 -1.88
N VAL A 68 7.56 6.81 -2.55
CA VAL A 68 6.22 6.67 -3.14
C VAL A 68 5.15 6.74 -2.08
N TRP A 69 5.33 6.03 -0.96
CA TRP A 69 4.39 6.07 0.15
C TRP A 69 4.28 7.45 0.79
N GLU A 70 5.40 8.10 1.03
CA GLU A 70 5.42 9.46 1.57
C GLU A 70 4.74 10.46 0.62
N MET A 71 4.94 10.34 -0.69
CA MET A 71 4.25 11.16 -1.68
C MET A 71 2.72 11.02 -1.57
N VAL A 72 2.20 9.80 -1.39
CA VAL A 72 0.76 9.55 -1.18
C VAL A 72 0.24 10.22 0.09
N LEU A 73 1.06 10.28 1.15
CA LEU A 73 0.67 10.82 2.47
C LEU A 73 0.90 12.34 2.61
N SER A 74 1.79 12.94 1.80
CA SER A 74 2.23 14.33 2.03
C SER A 74 1.40 15.39 1.31
N GLY A 75 0.71 15.02 0.22
CA GLY A 75 -0.04 16.01 -0.54
C GLY A 75 -0.75 15.45 -1.77
N PRO A 76 -1.26 16.32 -2.64
CA PRO A 76 -1.93 15.87 -3.85
C PRO A 76 -0.93 15.27 -4.85
N VAL A 77 -1.35 14.15 -5.46
CA VAL A 77 -0.64 13.48 -6.54
C VAL A 77 -1.33 13.81 -7.86
N TYR A 78 -0.55 14.14 -8.89
CA TYR A 78 -1.11 14.44 -10.21
C TYR A 78 -1.25 13.16 -11.03
N ILE A 79 -2.49 12.77 -11.36
CA ILE A 79 -2.80 11.60 -12.18
C ILE A 79 -3.71 12.05 -13.33
N GLY A 80 -3.29 11.80 -14.56
CA GLY A 80 -4.06 12.21 -15.74
C GLY A 80 -4.29 13.72 -15.87
N GLY A 81 -3.46 14.55 -15.24
CA GLY A 81 -3.61 16.01 -15.21
C GLY A 81 -4.44 16.55 -14.03
N GLU A 82 -5.07 15.67 -13.24
CA GLU A 82 -5.87 16.04 -12.08
C GLU A 82 -5.07 15.89 -10.78
N ALA A 83 -5.24 16.86 -9.85
CA ALA A 83 -4.62 16.82 -8.53
C ALA A 83 -5.49 16.04 -7.55
N ILE A 84 -5.05 14.85 -7.14
CA ILE A 84 -5.79 13.93 -6.27
C ILE A 84 -5.14 13.87 -4.91
N ASP A 85 -5.88 14.22 -3.86
CA ASP A 85 -5.41 14.19 -2.48
C ASP A 85 -5.82 12.88 -1.78
N PHE A 86 -4.94 11.90 -1.81
CA PHE A 86 -5.17 10.59 -1.19
C PHE A 86 -5.19 10.63 0.34
N ARG A 87 -4.78 11.72 0.99
CA ARG A 87 -4.80 11.84 2.46
C ARG A 87 -6.19 11.63 3.03
N ILE A 88 -7.25 11.89 2.26
CA ILE A 88 -8.63 11.66 2.70
C ILE A 88 -8.91 10.18 3.02
N LEU A 89 -8.16 9.24 2.42
CA LEU A 89 -8.29 7.80 2.71
C LEU A 89 -7.82 7.45 4.13
N PHE A 90 -6.86 8.21 4.66
CA PHE A 90 -6.19 7.93 5.93
C PHE A 90 -6.68 8.83 7.07
N GLN A 91 -7.54 9.80 6.78
CA GLN A 91 -8.14 10.67 7.80
C GLN A 91 -9.25 9.93 8.54
N LYS A 92 -9.10 9.79 9.86
CA LYS A 92 -10.20 9.35 10.72
C LYS A 92 -11.27 10.45 10.76
N LEU A 93 -12.49 10.12 10.35
CA LEU A 93 -13.62 11.03 10.53
C LEU A 93 -13.95 11.10 12.03
N ALA A 94 -14.11 12.31 12.56
CA ALA A 94 -14.46 12.55 13.97
C ALA A 94 -15.79 11.91 14.43
N SER A 95 -16.57 11.38 13.48
CA SER A 95 -17.87 10.73 13.70
C SER A 95 -17.87 9.23 13.40
N GLU A 96 -16.74 8.63 13.05
CA GLU A 96 -16.63 7.18 13.04
C GLU A 96 -16.48 6.75 14.49
N ASP A 97 -17.62 6.43 15.12
CA ASP A 97 -17.62 5.64 16.35
C ASP A 97 -16.64 4.48 16.13
N ARG A 98 -15.75 4.29 17.13
CA ARG A 98 -14.74 3.23 17.13
C ARG A 98 -15.46 1.90 16.90
N LYS A 99 -15.72 1.57 15.65
CA LYS A 99 -15.93 0.19 15.27
C LYS A 99 -14.69 -0.54 15.73
N ALA A 100 -14.93 -1.61 16.48
CA ALA A 100 -13.91 -2.46 17.06
C ALA A 100 -12.68 -2.51 16.14
N ASP A 101 -11.48 -2.31 16.72
CA ASP A 101 -10.21 -2.28 16.00
C ASP A 101 -10.20 -3.34 14.91
N ASP A 102 -10.40 -2.91 13.67
CA ASP A 102 -10.29 -3.82 12.54
C ASP A 102 -8.81 -4.20 12.41
N LYS A 103 -8.51 -5.38 12.94
CA LYS A 103 -7.15 -5.94 12.92
C LYS A 103 -6.74 -6.48 11.55
N THR A 104 -7.63 -6.41 10.56
CA THR A 104 -7.38 -6.96 9.22
C THR A 104 -6.49 -6.06 8.36
N GLY A 105 -6.35 -4.77 8.71
CA GLY A 105 -5.46 -3.84 8.03
C GLY A 105 -5.68 -3.79 6.52
N TRP A 106 -4.61 -3.80 5.75
CA TRP A 106 -4.66 -3.78 4.28
C TRP A 106 -5.32 -5.01 3.68
N THR A 107 -5.21 -6.17 4.33
CA THR A 107 -5.90 -7.40 3.88
C THR A 107 -7.42 -7.21 3.89
N GLY A 108 -7.98 -6.54 4.91
CA GLY A 108 -9.40 -6.20 4.96
C GLY A 108 -9.82 -5.32 3.79
N ILE A 109 -9.01 -4.31 3.45
CA ILE A 109 -9.26 -3.44 2.29
C ILE A 109 -9.27 -4.24 0.99
N VAL A 110 -8.34 -5.19 0.79
CA VAL A 110 -8.32 -6.07 -0.38
C VAL A 110 -9.62 -6.86 -0.49
N PHE A 111 -10.13 -7.42 0.61
CA PHE A 111 -11.40 -8.14 0.61
C PHE A 111 -12.60 -7.22 0.32
N GLU A 112 -12.64 -6.01 0.87
CA GLU A 112 -13.70 -5.04 0.58
C GLU A 112 -13.72 -4.63 -0.89
N VAL A 113 -12.54 -4.37 -1.47
CA VAL A 113 -12.40 -4.06 -2.90
C VAL A 113 -12.83 -5.25 -3.76
N ALA A 114 -12.44 -6.48 -3.41
CA ALA A 114 -12.88 -7.69 -4.11
C ALA A 114 -14.39 -7.89 -4.01
N ALA A 115 -14.99 -7.66 -2.83
CA ALA A 115 -16.44 -7.75 -2.62
C ALA A 115 -17.23 -6.73 -3.46
N SER A 116 -16.63 -5.58 -3.83
CA SER A 116 -17.25 -4.60 -4.73
C SER A 116 -17.42 -5.13 -6.16
N GLY A 117 -16.65 -6.15 -6.55
CA GLY A 117 -16.65 -6.76 -7.88
C GLY A 117 -16.02 -5.91 -9.00
N VAL A 118 -15.54 -4.70 -8.71
CA VAL A 118 -15.00 -3.77 -9.73
C VAL A 118 -13.72 -4.32 -10.37
N PHE A 119 -12.87 -4.96 -9.58
CA PHE A 119 -11.60 -5.54 -10.05
C PHE A 119 -11.60 -7.07 -10.03
N GLY A 120 -12.77 -7.69 -9.78
CA GLY A 120 -12.91 -9.14 -9.72
C GLY A 120 -12.64 -9.73 -8.33
N ASN A 121 -12.07 -10.95 -8.29
CA ASN A 121 -11.79 -11.65 -7.04
C ASN A 121 -10.51 -11.12 -6.35
N LYS A 122 -10.22 -11.63 -5.13
CA LYS A 122 -9.04 -11.20 -4.34
C LYS A 122 -7.73 -11.21 -5.14
N LYS A 123 -7.48 -12.27 -5.91
CA LYS A 123 -6.25 -12.40 -6.69
C LYS A 123 -6.15 -11.33 -7.79
N GLU A 124 -7.27 -11.05 -8.45
CA GLU A 124 -7.34 -10.01 -9.48
C GLU A 124 -7.13 -8.62 -8.89
N VAL A 125 -7.65 -8.36 -7.68
CA VAL A 125 -7.37 -7.13 -6.92
C VAL A 125 -5.87 -7.01 -6.57
N ASP A 126 -5.25 -8.08 -6.07
CA ASP A 126 -3.82 -8.13 -5.75
C ASP A 126 -2.95 -7.84 -6.99
N ASP A 127 -3.37 -8.31 -8.17
CA ASP A 127 -2.66 -8.14 -9.44
C ASP A 127 -2.98 -6.79 -10.13
N THR A 128 -3.97 -6.03 -9.65
CA THR A 128 -4.36 -4.73 -10.20
C THR A 128 -3.27 -3.69 -9.94
N PRO A 129 -2.99 -2.76 -10.88
CA PRO A 129 -2.09 -1.65 -10.64
C PRO A 129 -2.48 -0.86 -9.38
N PHE A 130 -1.50 -0.56 -8.56
CA PHE A 130 -1.67 0.14 -7.28
C PHE A 130 -2.48 1.45 -7.41
N TRP A 131 -2.19 2.27 -8.42
CA TRP A 131 -2.87 3.54 -8.61
C TRP A 131 -4.36 3.39 -8.95
N ASP A 132 -4.73 2.35 -9.68
CA ASP A 132 -6.13 2.11 -10.06
C ASP A 132 -6.98 1.79 -8.83
N VAL A 133 -6.44 0.98 -7.92
CA VAL A 133 -7.13 0.66 -6.66
C VAL A 133 -7.19 1.89 -5.75
N LEU A 134 -6.13 2.67 -5.63
CA LEU A 134 -6.17 3.91 -4.83
C LEU A 134 -7.18 4.93 -5.38
N LEU A 135 -7.25 5.09 -6.69
CA LEU A 135 -8.24 5.96 -7.34
C LEU A 135 -9.67 5.50 -7.06
N TYR A 136 -9.91 4.21 -7.13
CA TYR A 136 -11.22 3.64 -6.79
C TYR A 136 -11.58 3.92 -5.33
N LEU A 137 -10.69 3.64 -4.39
CA LEU A 137 -10.90 3.92 -2.96
C LEU A 137 -11.15 5.41 -2.70
N TYR A 138 -10.37 6.28 -3.36
CA TYR A 138 -10.55 7.72 -3.30
C TYR A 138 -11.96 8.12 -3.74
N LYS A 139 -12.41 7.63 -4.89
CA LYS A 139 -13.75 7.90 -5.41
C LYS A 139 -14.84 7.46 -4.42
N CYS A 140 -14.75 6.24 -3.89
CA CYS A 140 -15.71 5.73 -2.91
C CYS A 140 -15.76 6.62 -1.65
N LYS A 141 -14.59 7.02 -1.11
CA LYS A 141 -14.51 7.89 0.08
C LYS A 141 -15.06 9.28 -0.20
N PHE A 142 -14.74 9.85 -1.36
CA PHE A 142 -15.22 11.16 -1.78
C PHE A 142 -16.75 11.19 -1.90
N GLU A 143 -17.35 10.19 -2.56
CA GLU A 143 -18.80 10.05 -2.69
C GLU A 143 -19.48 9.91 -1.33
N TYR A 144 -18.92 9.08 -0.44
CA TYR A 144 -19.41 8.93 0.93
C TYR A 144 -19.44 10.26 1.69
N LEU A 145 -18.36 11.04 1.61
CA LEU A 145 -18.28 12.35 2.27
C LEU A 145 -19.28 13.36 1.71
N HIS A 146 -19.51 13.35 0.39
CA HIS A 146 -20.49 14.20 -0.25
C HIS A 146 -21.92 13.86 0.18
N GLN A 147 -22.28 12.58 0.21
CA GLN A 147 -23.59 12.14 0.66
C GLN A 147 -23.87 12.52 2.12
N LYS A 148 -22.85 12.47 2.99
CA LYS A 148 -22.98 12.84 4.40
C LYS A 148 -23.18 14.35 4.59
N ARG A 149 -22.59 15.18 3.72
CA ARG A 149 -22.80 16.65 3.73
C ARG A 149 -24.22 17.04 3.32
N ASN A 150 -24.79 16.34 2.36
CA ASN A 150 -26.12 16.65 1.82
C ASN A 150 -27.28 16.15 2.72
N LYS A 151 -26.99 15.36 3.76
CA LYS A 151 -27.97 14.85 4.73
C LYS A 151 -28.04 15.69 6.03
N LYS A 152 -27.23 16.74 6.13
CA LYS A 152 -27.27 17.73 7.22
C LYS A 152 -27.96 18.99 6.75
#